data_919da8a650f1a4e21a1b8781c3667295
#
_entry.id   919da8a650f1a4e21a1b8781c3667295
#
_cell.length_a   1.000
_cell.length_b   1.000
_cell.length_c   1.000
_cell.angle_alpha   90.00
_cell.angle_beta   90.00
_cell.angle_gamma   90.00
#
_symmetry.space_group_name_H-M   'P 1'
#
loop_
_entity.id
_entity.type
_entity.pdbx_description
1 polymer ?
#
loop_
_entity_poly.entity_id
_entity_poly.type
_entity_poly.pdbx_seq_one_letter_code
_entity_poly.pdbx_strand_id
1 'polypeptide(L)'
;MGKMPQDPKPLIKELLETSLPAFEKELREMQKTLQAEPQPSAPAQPPPAMPAASQAIIAGQQKYTDIHVPILAIYAVPHAPFDPAISKDPAKLAAFDASDEASTGAQAKAFEGGIPSARVVRLPHANHYVFLSNEADVLREMNAFLTNLPK
;
A
#
# COMPACT_ATOMS: atom_id res chain seq x y z
N MET A 1 28.43 8.05 -4.81
CA MET A 1 28.41 6.63 -4.40
C MET A 1 29.24 6.49 -3.14
N GLY A 2 28.62 6.39 -1.97
CA GLY A 2 29.31 6.14 -0.70
C GLY A 2 29.86 4.72 -0.67
N LYS A 3 31.16 4.58 -0.38
CA LYS A 3 31.78 3.25 -0.17
C LYS A 3 31.10 2.61 1.04
N MET A 4 30.55 1.42 0.87
CA MET A 4 30.13 0.59 2.01
C MET A 4 31.34 0.36 2.93
N PRO A 5 31.15 0.40 4.26
CA PRO A 5 32.24 0.06 5.17
C PRO A 5 32.71 -1.37 4.91
N GLN A 6 34.01 -1.55 4.74
CA GLN A 6 34.61 -2.85 4.43
C GLN A 6 34.55 -3.86 5.59
N ASP A 7 34.28 -3.40 6.82
CA ASP A 7 34.09 -4.27 7.99
C ASP A 7 32.70 -4.02 8.60
N PRO A 8 31.79 -4.98 8.56
CA PRO A 8 30.44 -4.82 9.12
C PRO A 8 30.41 -4.93 10.67
N LYS A 9 31.50 -5.38 11.31
CA LYS A 9 31.51 -5.62 12.77
C LYS A 9 31.17 -4.40 13.61
N PRO A 10 31.69 -3.19 13.36
CA PRO A 10 31.33 -1.99 14.12
C PRO A 10 29.86 -1.66 14.00
N LEU A 11 29.29 -1.79 12.79
CA LEU A 11 27.87 -1.53 12.54
C LEU A 11 26.97 -2.55 13.26
N ILE A 12 27.34 -3.83 13.21
CA ILE A 12 26.62 -4.89 13.92
C ILE A 12 26.67 -4.66 15.42
N LYS A 13 27.82 -4.27 15.96
CA LYS A 13 27.98 -3.97 17.37
C LYS A 13 27.08 -2.80 17.79
N GLU A 14 27.07 -1.71 17.04
CA GLU A 14 26.21 -0.55 17.30
C GLU A 14 24.72 -0.91 17.25
N LEU A 15 24.31 -1.72 16.27
CA LEU A 15 22.94 -2.22 16.16
C LEU A 15 22.55 -3.04 17.40
N LEU A 16 23.39 -3.96 17.84
CA LEU A 16 23.09 -4.85 18.96
C LEU A 16 23.12 -4.15 20.31
N GLU A 17 24.07 -3.21 20.51
CA GLU A 17 24.29 -2.57 21.81
C GLU A 17 23.45 -1.29 22.02
N THR A 18 23.02 -0.63 20.93
CA THR A 18 22.34 0.67 21.01
C THR A 18 20.96 0.65 20.34
N SER A 19 20.92 0.30 19.05
CA SER A 19 19.69 0.50 18.26
C SER A 19 18.61 -0.52 18.64
N LEU A 20 18.93 -1.79 18.79
CA LEU A 20 17.95 -2.83 19.15
C LEU A 20 17.38 -2.65 20.55
N PRO A 21 18.17 -2.36 21.60
CA PRO A 21 17.63 -2.09 22.93
C PRO A 21 16.75 -0.83 22.98
N ALA A 22 17.10 0.23 22.23
CA ALA A 22 16.27 1.43 22.12
C ALA A 22 14.93 1.12 21.46
N PHE A 23 14.94 0.39 20.35
CA PHE A 23 13.75 -0.04 19.65
C PHE A 23 12.87 -0.98 20.48
N GLU A 24 13.46 -1.92 21.19
CA GLU A 24 12.73 -2.79 22.12
C GLU A 24 12.01 -1.99 23.20
N LYS A 25 12.67 -0.98 23.77
CA LYS A 25 12.06 -0.08 24.73
C LYS A 25 10.86 0.67 24.14
N GLU A 26 10.99 1.23 22.96
CA GLU A 26 9.89 1.91 22.27
C GLU A 26 8.70 0.97 22.02
N LEU A 27 8.95 -0.24 21.55
CA LEU A 27 7.90 -1.24 21.35
C LEU A 27 7.18 -1.61 22.65
N ARG A 28 7.91 -1.74 23.77
CA ARG A 28 7.33 -2.02 25.09
C ARG A 28 6.44 -0.86 25.58
N GLU A 29 6.87 0.38 25.38
CA GLU A 29 6.05 1.56 25.71
C GLU A 29 4.80 1.64 24.83
N MET A 30 4.93 1.37 23.54
CA MET A 30 3.79 1.30 22.61
C MET A 30 2.82 0.17 23.03
N GLN A 31 3.33 -1.00 23.40
CA GLN A 31 2.51 -2.12 23.88
C GLN A 31 1.74 -1.75 25.15
N LYS A 32 2.38 -1.06 26.12
CA LYS A 32 1.69 -0.57 27.31
C LYS A 32 0.58 0.42 26.98
N THR A 33 0.83 1.32 26.02
CA THR A 33 -0.18 2.29 25.57
C THR A 33 -1.38 1.59 24.93
N LEU A 34 -1.15 0.53 24.15
CA LEU A 34 -2.20 -0.27 23.52
C LEU A 34 -2.97 -1.16 24.53
N GLN A 35 -2.32 -1.57 25.63
CA GLN A 35 -2.92 -2.38 26.70
C GLN A 35 -3.60 -1.52 27.77
N ALA A 36 -3.31 -0.23 27.84
CA ALA A 36 -4.04 0.68 28.69
C ALA A 36 -5.50 0.68 28.22
N GLU A 37 -6.43 0.33 29.13
CA GLU A 37 -7.85 0.25 28.83
C GLU A 37 -8.32 1.52 28.11
N PRO A 38 -9.24 1.40 27.13
CA PRO A 38 -9.79 2.56 26.46
C PRO A 38 -10.46 3.45 27.51
N GLN A 39 -9.91 4.60 27.78
CA GLN A 39 -10.60 5.63 28.56
C GLN A 39 -11.95 5.89 27.89
N PRO A 40 -13.06 6.00 28.66
CA PRO A 40 -14.34 6.33 28.10
C PRO A 40 -14.19 7.58 27.25
N SER A 41 -14.51 7.42 26.01
CA SER A 41 -14.30 8.34 24.89
C SER A 41 -14.53 9.80 25.30
N ALA A 42 -13.45 10.55 25.43
CA ALA A 42 -13.53 11.97 25.16
C ALA A 42 -14.14 12.12 23.75
N PRO A 43 -15.01 13.14 23.52
CA PRO A 43 -15.62 13.34 22.20
C PRO A 43 -14.48 13.30 21.17
N ALA A 44 -14.63 12.43 20.17
CA ALA A 44 -13.63 12.16 19.17
C ALA A 44 -13.09 13.49 18.62
N GLN A 45 -11.87 13.85 19.01
CA GLN A 45 -11.20 14.96 18.36
C GLN A 45 -11.04 14.57 16.90
N PRO A 46 -11.41 15.45 15.97
CA PRO A 46 -11.16 15.17 14.57
C PRO A 46 -9.68 14.82 14.41
N PRO A 47 -9.34 13.81 13.60
CA PRO A 47 -7.96 13.43 13.40
C PRO A 47 -7.13 14.67 13.06
N PRO A 48 -5.92 14.82 13.59
CA PRO A 48 -5.10 15.99 13.34
C PRO A 48 -5.00 16.20 11.84
N ALA A 49 -5.24 17.43 11.39
CA ALA A 49 -5.23 17.77 9.99
C ALA A 49 -3.86 17.33 9.40
N MET A 50 -3.93 16.57 8.32
CA MET A 50 -2.72 16.07 7.65
C MET A 50 -1.82 17.28 7.26
N PRO A 51 -0.51 17.22 7.48
CA PRO A 51 0.39 18.30 7.09
C PRO A 51 0.19 18.72 5.64
N ALA A 52 0.26 20.01 5.36
CA ALA A 52 0.02 20.56 4.02
C ALA A 52 0.90 19.90 2.94
N ALA A 53 2.13 19.53 3.27
CA ALA A 53 3.03 18.80 2.37
C ALA A 53 2.47 17.42 2.02
N SER A 54 1.95 16.67 3.00
CA SER A 54 1.34 15.36 2.77
C SER A 54 0.07 15.47 1.92
N GLN A 55 -0.76 16.49 2.18
CA GLN A 55 -1.94 16.76 1.35
C GLN A 55 -1.55 17.08 -0.09
N ALA A 56 -0.50 17.90 -0.30
CA ALA A 56 0.00 18.25 -1.63
C ALA A 56 0.55 17.02 -2.37
N ILE A 57 1.27 16.12 -1.67
CA ILE A 57 1.77 14.87 -2.24
C ILE A 57 0.61 13.99 -2.69
N ILE A 58 -0.39 13.77 -1.82
CA ILE A 58 -1.56 12.95 -2.14
C ILE A 58 -2.35 13.56 -3.32
N ALA A 59 -2.58 14.88 -3.29
CA ALA A 59 -3.26 15.57 -4.40
C ALA A 59 -2.45 15.50 -5.70
N GLY A 60 -1.11 15.48 -5.62
CA GLY A 60 -0.22 15.30 -6.76
C GLY A 60 -0.27 13.89 -7.35
N GLN A 61 -0.39 12.87 -6.52
CA GLN A 61 -0.50 11.46 -6.95
C GLN A 61 -1.76 11.16 -7.76
N GLN A 62 -2.79 12.00 -7.64
CA GLN A 62 -4.05 11.84 -8.36
C GLN A 62 -4.13 12.66 -9.66
N LYS A 63 -3.09 13.37 -10.01
CA LYS A 63 -3.02 14.15 -11.25
C LYS A 63 -2.43 13.30 -12.38
N TYR A 64 -3.27 12.48 -12.96
CA TYR A 64 -2.95 11.72 -14.17
C TYR A 64 -3.31 12.57 -15.39
N THR A 65 -2.49 13.55 -15.71
CA THR A 65 -2.76 14.43 -16.85
C THR A 65 -1.62 14.33 -17.85
N ASP A 66 -1.97 14.38 -19.12
CA ASP A 66 -1.03 14.58 -20.23
C ASP A 66 -0.06 13.41 -20.50
N ILE A 67 -0.53 12.17 -20.32
CA ILE A 67 0.22 10.98 -20.69
C ILE A 67 -0.30 10.45 -22.02
N HIS A 68 0.50 10.63 -23.09
CA HIS A 68 0.13 10.28 -24.46
C HIS A 68 0.64 8.92 -24.94
N VAL A 69 1.27 8.15 -24.05
CA VAL A 69 1.73 6.79 -24.37
C VAL A 69 0.71 5.75 -23.91
N PRO A 70 0.64 4.59 -24.58
CA PRO A 70 -0.16 3.48 -24.08
C PRO A 70 0.26 3.07 -22.68
N ILE A 71 -0.70 2.83 -21.80
CA ILE A 71 -0.46 2.45 -20.41
C ILE A 71 -1.25 1.20 -20.08
N LEU A 72 -0.59 0.26 -19.39
CA LEU A 72 -1.23 -0.83 -18.67
C LEU A 72 -1.08 -0.61 -17.18
N ALA A 73 -2.18 -0.50 -16.47
CA ALA A 73 -2.22 -0.43 -15.01
C ALA A 73 -2.92 -1.66 -14.45
N ILE A 74 -2.25 -2.37 -13.54
CA ILE A 74 -2.80 -3.58 -12.91
C ILE A 74 -2.92 -3.30 -11.42
N TYR A 75 -4.14 -3.37 -10.90
CA TYR A 75 -4.47 -3.12 -9.50
C TYR A 75 -4.93 -4.40 -8.81
N ALA A 76 -4.48 -4.61 -7.56
CA ALA A 76 -5.15 -5.52 -6.65
C ALA A 76 -6.37 -4.80 -6.06
N VAL A 77 -7.59 -5.17 -6.48
CA VAL A 77 -8.83 -4.53 -5.99
C VAL A 77 -9.98 -5.54 -6.02
N PRO A 78 -10.57 -5.84 -4.86
CA PRO A 78 -10.04 -5.60 -3.52
C PRO A 78 -8.76 -6.40 -3.26
N HIS A 79 -7.88 -5.91 -2.38
CA HIS A 79 -6.68 -6.63 -1.99
C HIS A 79 -7.00 -7.90 -1.20
N ALA A 80 -6.08 -8.88 -1.23
CA ALA A 80 -6.09 -9.93 -0.23
C ALA A 80 -5.78 -9.34 1.15
N PRO A 81 -6.59 -9.61 2.19
CA PRO A 81 -6.27 -9.14 3.53
C PRO A 81 -4.96 -9.74 4.05
N PHE A 82 -4.13 -8.92 4.67
CA PHE A 82 -2.89 -9.40 5.31
C PHE A 82 -3.15 -10.24 6.56
N ASP A 83 -4.25 -9.96 7.28
CA ASP A 83 -4.64 -10.71 8.46
C ASP A 83 -5.53 -11.91 8.08
N PRO A 84 -5.05 -13.15 8.33
CA PRO A 84 -5.83 -14.35 8.07
C PRO A 84 -7.15 -14.42 8.86
N ALA A 85 -7.29 -13.67 9.96
CA ALA A 85 -8.54 -13.62 10.73
C ALA A 85 -9.65 -12.88 9.96
N ILE A 86 -9.29 -11.93 9.10
CA ILE A 86 -10.24 -11.24 8.22
C ILE A 86 -10.71 -12.22 7.13
N SER A 87 -9.79 -12.95 6.50
CA SER A 87 -10.13 -13.90 5.42
C SER A 87 -11.03 -15.05 5.88
N LYS A 88 -10.99 -15.41 7.17
CA LYS A 88 -11.79 -16.50 7.76
C LYS A 88 -13.19 -16.08 8.21
N ASP A 89 -13.44 -14.78 8.31
CA ASP A 89 -14.71 -14.21 8.76
C ASP A 89 -15.40 -13.51 7.59
N PRO A 90 -16.50 -14.06 7.02
CA PRO A 90 -17.15 -13.48 5.85
C PRO A 90 -17.62 -12.05 6.05
N ALA A 91 -18.05 -11.67 7.27
CA ALA A 91 -18.52 -10.32 7.55
C ALA A 91 -17.36 -9.32 7.58
N LYS A 92 -16.22 -9.71 8.17
CA LYS A 92 -15.01 -8.89 8.19
C LYS A 92 -14.41 -8.78 6.78
N LEU A 93 -14.42 -9.86 6.02
CA LEU A 93 -13.94 -9.84 4.64
C LEU A 93 -14.79 -8.90 3.78
N ALA A 94 -16.10 -8.97 3.86
CA ALA A 94 -17.00 -8.08 3.12
C ALA A 94 -16.81 -6.61 3.51
N ALA A 95 -16.58 -6.31 4.79
CA ALA A 95 -16.31 -4.95 5.25
C ALA A 95 -14.93 -4.45 4.75
N PHE A 96 -13.92 -5.32 4.75
CA PHE A 96 -12.60 -5.03 4.21
C PHE A 96 -12.66 -4.75 2.72
N ASP A 97 -13.31 -5.63 1.94
CA ASP A 97 -13.48 -5.49 0.50
C ASP A 97 -14.20 -4.16 0.15
N ALA A 98 -15.28 -3.83 0.86
CA ALA A 98 -15.99 -2.58 0.66
C ALA A 98 -15.12 -1.34 0.95
N SER A 99 -14.30 -1.40 1.99
CA SER A 99 -13.37 -0.33 2.34
C SER A 99 -12.26 -0.17 1.30
N ASP A 100 -11.71 -1.27 0.82
CA ASP A 100 -10.65 -1.25 -0.19
C ASP A 100 -11.18 -0.82 -1.56
N GLU A 101 -12.37 -1.24 -1.95
CA GLU A 101 -13.03 -0.76 -3.17
C GLU A 101 -13.32 0.76 -3.09
N ALA A 102 -13.70 1.27 -1.92
CA ALA A 102 -13.92 2.69 -1.73
C ALA A 102 -12.62 3.51 -1.83
N SER A 103 -11.45 2.94 -1.54
CA SER A 103 -10.14 3.62 -1.60
C SER A 103 -9.37 3.28 -2.87
N THR A 104 -8.88 2.05 -2.99
CA THR A 104 -8.06 1.58 -4.12
C THR A 104 -8.88 1.48 -5.40
N GLY A 105 -10.14 1.01 -5.29
CA GLY A 105 -11.08 0.98 -6.41
C GLY A 105 -11.36 2.38 -6.95
N ALA A 106 -11.53 3.37 -6.07
CA ALA A 106 -11.69 4.76 -6.48
C ALA A 106 -10.45 5.32 -7.19
N GLN A 107 -9.23 4.94 -6.75
CA GLN A 107 -7.99 5.31 -7.44
C GLN A 107 -7.92 4.70 -8.85
N ALA A 108 -8.20 3.40 -8.98
CA ALA A 108 -8.21 2.71 -10.25
C ALA A 108 -9.21 3.35 -11.23
N LYS A 109 -10.41 3.70 -10.74
CA LYS A 109 -11.44 4.40 -11.52
C LYS A 109 -11.02 5.82 -11.94
N ALA A 110 -10.39 6.57 -11.02
CA ALA A 110 -9.90 7.90 -11.33
C ALA A 110 -8.77 7.85 -12.37
N PHE A 111 -7.89 6.87 -12.30
CA PHE A 111 -6.84 6.64 -13.29
C PHE A 111 -7.42 6.30 -14.67
N GLU A 112 -8.38 5.37 -14.73
CA GLU A 112 -9.08 4.98 -15.95
C GLU A 112 -9.84 6.15 -16.59
N GLY A 113 -10.49 6.97 -15.79
CA GLY A 113 -11.18 8.17 -16.27
C GLY A 113 -10.26 9.33 -16.64
N GLY A 114 -9.09 9.43 -16.01
CA GLY A 114 -8.12 10.50 -16.24
C GLY A 114 -7.22 10.29 -17.46
N ILE A 115 -7.04 9.03 -17.89
CA ILE A 115 -6.17 8.66 -19.02
C ILE A 115 -6.94 7.74 -19.97
N PRO A 116 -7.58 8.27 -21.01
CA PRO A 116 -8.39 7.48 -21.96
C PRO A 116 -7.63 6.37 -22.67
N SER A 117 -6.30 6.49 -22.81
CA SER A 117 -5.43 5.48 -23.43
C SER A 117 -4.99 4.39 -22.45
N ALA A 118 -5.34 4.49 -21.17
CA ALA A 118 -4.96 3.51 -20.17
C ALA A 118 -5.88 2.28 -20.22
N ARG A 119 -5.26 1.11 -20.25
CA ARG A 119 -5.92 -0.16 -19.95
C ARG A 119 -5.78 -0.45 -18.47
N VAL A 120 -6.88 -0.48 -17.74
CA VAL A 120 -6.91 -0.79 -16.31
C VAL A 120 -7.42 -2.21 -16.11
N VAL A 121 -6.64 -3.02 -15.40
CA VAL A 121 -6.99 -4.39 -15.01
C VAL A 121 -7.10 -4.46 -13.50
N ARG A 122 -8.17 -5.07 -13.01
CA ARG A 122 -8.42 -5.29 -11.58
C ARG A 122 -8.32 -6.79 -11.30
N LEU A 123 -7.45 -7.16 -10.35
CA LEU A 123 -7.26 -8.52 -9.89
C LEU A 123 -7.83 -8.63 -8.47
N PRO A 124 -9.02 -9.21 -8.28
CA PRO A 124 -9.63 -9.33 -6.97
C PRO A 124 -8.86 -10.30 -6.10
N HIS A 125 -8.72 -9.95 -4.83
CA HIS A 125 -8.02 -10.73 -3.79
C HIS A 125 -6.56 -11.08 -4.14
N ALA A 126 -5.94 -10.27 -4.99
CA ALA A 126 -4.51 -10.35 -5.24
C ALA A 126 -3.72 -9.72 -4.08
N ASN A 127 -2.47 -10.13 -3.92
CA ASN A 127 -1.54 -9.45 -3.02
C ASN A 127 -1.30 -8.01 -3.51
N HIS A 128 -0.93 -7.12 -2.61
CA HIS A 128 -0.50 -5.76 -2.98
C HIS A 128 0.57 -5.77 -4.08
N TYR A 129 1.48 -6.73 -4.03
CA TYR A 129 2.41 -7.03 -5.10
C TYR A 129 1.81 -8.10 -6.01
N VAL A 130 0.98 -7.70 -6.96
CA VAL A 130 0.21 -8.60 -7.84
C VAL A 130 1.05 -9.66 -8.53
N PHE A 131 2.30 -9.38 -8.84
CA PHE A 131 3.22 -10.32 -9.47
C PHE A 131 3.67 -11.47 -8.54
N LEU A 132 3.47 -11.35 -7.22
CA LEU A 132 3.78 -12.43 -6.27
C LEU A 132 2.64 -13.44 -6.14
N SER A 133 1.39 -13.01 -6.26
CA SER A 133 0.22 -13.87 -6.08
C SER A 133 -0.43 -14.28 -7.41
N ASN A 134 -0.32 -13.45 -8.44
CA ASN A 134 -1.03 -13.57 -9.70
C ASN A 134 -0.11 -13.44 -10.91
N GLU A 135 1.10 -14.01 -10.84
CA GLU A 135 2.13 -13.90 -11.89
C GLU A 135 1.58 -14.26 -13.27
N ALA A 136 0.86 -15.38 -13.39
CA ALA A 136 0.31 -15.84 -14.66
C ALA A 136 -0.70 -14.84 -15.27
N ASP A 137 -1.53 -14.22 -14.43
CA ASP A 137 -2.48 -13.19 -14.87
C ASP A 137 -1.76 -11.92 -15.29
N VAL A 138 -0.78 -11.49 -14.51
CA VAL A 138 0.04 -10.31 -14.83
C VAL A 138 0.76 -10.50 -16.16
N LEU A 139 1.44 -11.63 -16.36
CA LEU A 139 2.13 -11.94 -17.61
C LEU A 139 1.19 -12.02 -18.81
N ARG A 140 0.01 -12.61 -18.63
CA ARG A 140 -1.03 -12.66 -19.67
C ARG A 140 -1.46 -11.27 -20.09
N GLU A 141 -1.77 -10.39 -19.12
CA GLU A 141 -2.20 -9.01 -19.39
C GLU A 141 -1.09 -8.19 -20.04
N MET A 142 0.16 -8.34 -19.58
CA MET A 142 1.33 -7.69 -20.18
C MET A 142 1.54 -8.13 -21.64
N ASN A 143 1.50 -9.43 -21.90
CA ASN A 143 1.67 -9.96 -23.25
C ASN A 143 0.54 -9.49 -24.19
N ALA A 144 -0.70 -9.50 -23.71
CA ALA A 144 -1.85 -9.00 -24.46
C ALA A 144 -1.70 -7.49 -24.78
N PHE A 145 -1.22 -6.71 -23.79
CA PHE A 145 -0.99 -5.29 -23.97
C PHE A 145 0.11 -5.02 -25.00
N LEU A 146 1.26 -5.67 -24.89
CA LEU A 146 2.39 -5.50 -25.81
C LEU A 146 2.03 -5.90 -27.27
N THR A 147 1.25 -6.98 -27.42
CA THR A 147 0.82 -7.45 -28.73
C THR A 147 -0.11 -6.46 -29.46
N ASN A 148 -0.88 -5.69 -28.68
CA ASN A 148 -1.85 -4.73 -29.22
C ASN A 148 -1.32 -3.28 -29.28
N LEU A 149 -0.04 -3.07 -29.01
CA LEU A 149 0.55 -1.74 -29.19
C LEU A 149 0.49 -1.29 -30.66
N PRO A 150 0.17 -0.02 -30.93
CA PRO A 150 0.25 0.53 -32.26
C PRO A 150 1.70 0.42 -32.78
N LYS A 151 1.82 -0.05 -34.03
CA LYS A 151 3.12 -0.17 -34.72
C LYS A 151 3.53 1.19 -35.29
#